data_6000b1f6f973417c10d796ab739cda86
#
_entry.id   6000b1f6f973417c10d796ab739cda86
#
_cell.length_a   1.000
_cell.length_b   1.000
_cell.length_c   1.000
_cell.angle_alpha   90.00
_cell.angle_beta   90.00
_cell.angle_gamma   90.00
#
_symmetry.space_group_name_H-M   'P 1'
#
loop_
_entity.id
_entity.type
_entity.pdbx_description
1 polymer ?
#
loop_
_entity_poly.entity_id
_entity_poly.type
_entity_poly.pdbx_seq_one_letter_code
_entity_poly.pdbx_strand_id
1 'polypeptide(L)'
;MTNERELIKGEEKLWVNIRGYQVATSSARILGQLEELTIDEKTGKITDIIIKTDSDRNVNVKGAKRNGDLLVVPFGKVEKVGEFIIISS
;
A
#
# COMPACT_ATOMS: atom_id res chain seq x y z
N MET A 1 10.06 -17.34 11.49
CA MET A 1 8.98 -17.51 10.57
C MET A 1 8.13 -16.26 10.48
N THR A 2 7.93 -15.84 9.32
CA THR A 2 7.16 -14.63 9.15
C THR A 2 5.70 -14.89 9.39
N ASN A 3 5.11 -14.03 10.14
CA ASN A 3 3.71 -14.11 10.39
C ASN A 3 3.00 -13.10 9.52
N GLU A 4 2.71 -13.53 8.35
CA GLU A 4 2.23 -12.64 7.31
C GLU A 4 0.85 -12.08 7.56
N ARG A 5 0.01 -12.84 8.27
CA ARG A 5 -1.38 -12.43 8.41
C ARG A 5 -1.57 -11.27 9.36
N GLU A 6 -0.59 -10.97 10.16
CA GLU A 6 -0.74 -9.85 11.07
C GLU A 6 -0.42 -8.52 10.45
N LEU A 7 0.01 -8.53 9.23
CA LEU A 7 0.61 -7.34 8.66
C LEU A 7 -0.38 -6.37 8.07
N ILE A 8 -1.61 -6.80 7.84
CA ILE A 8 -2.58 -6.00 7.12
C ILE A 8 -3.57 -5.41 8.09
N LYS A 9 -3.63 -4.09 8.05
CA LYS A 9 -4.47 -3.31 8.92
C LYS A 9 -5.93 -3.53 8.61
N GLY A 10 -6.74 -3.87 9.60
CA GLY A 10 -8.17 -3.98 9.46
C GLY A 10 -8.68 -5.25 8.80
N GLU A 11 -7.78 -6.07 8.27
CA GLU A 11 -8.15 -7.29 7.59
C GLU A 11 -7.11 -8.34 7.87
N GLU A 12 -7.52 -9.58 7.98
CA GLU A 12 -6.58 -10.66 8.19
C GLU A 12 -6.19 -11.29 6.87
N LYS A 13 -5.65 -10.50 5.99
CA LYS A 13 -5.21 -10.99 4.70
C LYS A 13 -3.69 -11.11 4.69
N LEU A 14 -3.21 -12.17 4.10
CA LEU A 14 -1.79 -12.30 3.83
C LEU A 14 -1.44 -11.34 2.71
N TRP A 15 -0.28 -10.69 2.83
CA TRP A 15 0.10 -9.74 1.81
C TRP A 15 0.18 -10.39 0.43
N VAL A 16 0.49 -11.67 0.39
CA VAL A 16 0.56 -12.39 -0.89
C VAL A 16 -0.80 -12.43 -1.58
N ASN A 17 -1.87 -12.36 -0.81
CA ASN A 17 -3.21 -12.38 -1.36
C ASN A 17 -3.68 -11.02 -1.81
N ILE A 18 -3.00 -9.96 -1.40
CA ILE A 18 -3.42 -8.61 -1.79
C ILE A 18 -2.48 -7.97 -2.81
N ARG A 19 -1.43 -8.69 -3.18
CA ARG A 19 -0.55 -8.20 -4.22
C ARG A 19 -1.34 -8.07 -5.51
N GLY A 20 -1.25 -6.93 -6.15
CA GLY A 20 -2.02 -6.64 -7.33
C GLY A 20 -3.37 -5.98 -7.05
N TYR A 21 -3.75 -5.87 -5.78
CA TYR A 21 -4.97 -5.17 -5.44
C TYR A 21 -4.87 -3.71 -5.86
N GLN A 22 -5.97 -3.15 -6.29
CA GLN A 22 -6.00 -1.73 -6.60
C GLN A 22 -5.90 -0.92 -5.33
N VAL A 23 -5.15 0.17 -5.42
CA VAL A 23 -4.98 1.10 -4.32
C VAL A 23 -5.64 2.41 -4.71
N ALA A 24 -6.50 2.90 -3.85
CA ALA A 24 -7.21 4.16 -4.08
C ALA A 24 -7.10 5.04 -2.85
N THR A 25 -7.31 6.33 -3.06
CA THR A 25 -7.33 7.26 -1.94
C THR A 25 -8.72 7.32 -1.34
N SER A 26 -8.81 7.89 -0.15
CA SER A 26 -10.09 8.08 0.52
C SER A 26 -11.01 9.02 -0.26
N SER A 27 -10.47 9.78 -1.19
CA SER A 27 -11.27 10.63 -2.07
C SER A 27 -11.64 9.91 -3.37
N ALA A 28 -11.50 8.60 -3.39
CA ALA A 28 -11.93 7.74 -4.50
C ALA A 28 -11.10 7.90 -5.78
N ARG A 29 -9.85 8.26 -5.63
CA ARG A 29 -8.94 8.31 -6.77
C ARG A 29 -8.12 7.04 -6.80
N ILE A 30 -8.08 6.40 -7.96
CA ILE A 30 -7.29 5.17 -8.12
C ILE A 30 -5.84 5.56 -8.37
N LEU A 31 -4.94 5.00 -7.57
CA LEU A 31 -3.51 5.28 -7.70
C LEU A 31 -2.81 4.25 -8.58
N GLY A 32 -3.19 3.01 -8.46
CA GLY A 32 -2.53 1.93 -9.17
C GLY A 32 -2.76 0.63 -8.46
N GLN A 33 -1.75 -0.24 -8.49
CA GLN A 33 -1.86 -1.56 -7.90
C GLN A 33 -0.74 -1.76 -6.90
N LEU A 34 -1.03 -2.54 -5.87
CA LEU A 34 -0.02 -2.88 -4.88
C LEU A 34 1.03 -3.76 -5.51
N GLU A 35 2.28 -3.29 -5.47
CA GLU A 35 3.39 -4.02 -6.05
C GLU A 35 4.14 -4.80 -4.98
N GLU A 36 4.37 -4.16 -3.83
CA GLU A 36 5.24 -4.75 -2.83
C GLU A 36 5.01 -4.09 -1.48
N LEU A 37 5.47 -4.74 -0.43
CA LEU A 37 5.48 -4.18 0.92
C LEU A 37 6.92 -4.12 1.39
N THR A 38 7.23 -3.09 2.17
CA THR A 38 8.53 -3.00 2.84
C THR A 38 8.34 -3.36 4.31
N ILE A 39 9.17 -4.22 4.80
CA ILE A 39 9.07 -4.73 6.16
C ILE A 39 10.34 -4.42 6.92
N ASP A 40 10.18 -3.94 8.15
CA ASP A 40 11.30 -3.73 9.04
C ASP A 40 11.76 -5.10 9.56
N GLU A 41 12.99 -5.45 9.28
CA GLU A 41 13.51 -6.76 9.65
C GLU A 41 13.57 -6.99 11.15
N LYS A 42 13.74 -5.92 11.90
CA LYS A 42 13.88 -6.06 13.35
C LYS A 42 12.56 -6.30 14.04
N THR A 43 11.52 -5.64 13.57
CA THR A 43 10.22 -5.73 14.23
C THR A 43 9.24 -6.62 13.49
N GLY A 44 9.49 -6.90 12.22
CA GLY A 44 8.58 -7.66 11.39
C GLY A 44 7.37 -6.86 10.94
N LYS A 45 7.38 -5.55 11.14
CA LYS A 45 6.23 -4.73 10.81
C LYS A 45 6.37 -4.12 9.44
N ILE A 46 5.24 -3.93 8.77
CA ILE A 46 5.21 -3.24 7.49
C ILE A 46 5.48 -1.77 7.73
N THR A 47 6.45 -1.23 6.99
CA THR A 47 6.76 0.19 7.09
C THR A 47 6.14 0.98 5.95
N ASP A 48 6.12 0.42 4.76
CA ASP A 48 5.61 1.12 3.59
C ASP A 48 4.92 0.16 2.66
N ILE A 49 4.08 0.71 1.80
CA ILE A 49 3.54 -0.03 0.67
C ILE A 49 4.09 0.62 -0.60
N ILE A 50 4.34 -0.19 -1.59
CA ILE A 50 4.85 0.27 -2.87
C ILE A 50 3.79 0.01 -3.91
N ILE A 51 3.37 1.07 -4.58
CA ILE A 51 2.28 1.05 -5.53
C ILE A 51 2.83 1.29 -6.90
N LYS A 52 2.46 0.44 -7.85
CA LYS A 52 2.77 0.70 -9.23
C LYS A 52 1.67 1.56 -9.82
N THR A 53 2.02 2.79 -10.17
CA THR A 53 1.04 3.74 -10.65
C THR A 53 0.92 3.69 -12.16
N ASP A 54 -0.22 4.13 -12.65
CA ASP A 54 -0.36 4.39 -14.08
C ASP A 54 0.46 5.62 -14.41
N SER A 55 1.17 5.55 -15.53
CA SER A 55 2.17 6.55 -15.85
C SER A 55 1.60 7.96 -15.97
N ASP A 56 0.35 8.07 -16.33
CA ASP A 56 -0.24 9.39 -16.58
C ASP A 56 -0.91 10.00 -15.37
N ARG A 57 -0.91 9.29 -14.26
CA ARG A 57 -1.63 9.79 -13.10
C ARG A 57 -0.71 10.60 -12.23
N ASN A 58 -1.09 11.84 -12.05
CA ASN A 58 -0.33 12.75 -11.23
C ASN A 58 -1.09 13.00 -9.94
N VAL A 59 -1.08 11.99 -9.08
CA VAL A 59 -1.78 12.07 -7.81
C VAL A 59 -0.76 12.34 -6.72
N ASN A 60 -1.02 13.38 -5.94
CA ASN A 60 -0.19 13.70 -4.80
C ASN A 60 -0.77 13.08 -3.56
N VAL A 61 0.05 12.29 -2.88
CA VAL A 61 -0.30 11.74 -1.59
C VAL A 61 0.72 12.26 -0.60
N LYS A 62 0.23 12.89 0.43
CA LYS A 62 1.09 13.51 1.42
C LYS A 62 1.94 12.44 2.10
N GLY A 63 3.24 12.68 2.15
CA GLY A 63 4.17 11.74 2.75
C GLY A 63 4.65 10.64 1.84
N ALA A 64 4.12 10.55 0.63
CA ALA A 64 4.55 9.54 -0.33
C ALA A 64 5.75 10.01 -1.10
N LYS A 65 6.55 9.06 -1.55
CA LYS A 65 7.71 9.35 -2.38
C LYS A 65 7.54 8.65 -3.71
N ARG A 66 7.86 9.36 -4.77
CA ARG A 66 7.74 8.79 -6.11
C ARG A 66 9.11 8.37 -6.62
N ASN A 67 9.16 7.21 -7.23
CA ASN A 67 10.37 6.69 -7.83
C ASN A 67 9.97 6.05 -9.17
N GLY A 68 10.07 6.84 -10.24
CA GLY A 68 9.60 6.38 -11.53
C GLY A 68 8.09 6.19 -11.53
N ASP A 69 7.66 5.00 -11.87
CA ASP A 69 6.24 4.65 -11.83
C ASP A 69 5.84 4.00 -10.52
N LEU A 70 6.73 4.01 -9.53
CA LEU A 70 6.44 3.45 -8.23
C LEU A 70 6.18 4.57 -7.24
N LEU A 71 5.22 4.37 -6.38
CA LEU A 71 4.88 5.31 -5.33
C LEU A 71 5.04 4.60 -3.99
N VAL A 72 5.90 5.14 -3.14
CA VAL A 72 6.15 4.56 -1.82
C VAL A 72 5.34 5.34 -0.80
N VAL A 73 4.43 4.66 -0.13
CA VAL A 73 3.50 5.30 0.81
C VAL A 73 3.70 4.69 2.18
N PRO A 74 3.85 5.51 3.23
CA PRO A 74 3.96 4.98 4.58
C PRO A 74 2.74 4.14 4.94
N PHE A 75 2.99 3.03 5.62
CA PHE A 75 1.90 2.12 5.96
C PHE A 75 0.86 2.77 6.87
N GLY A 76 1.26 3.77 7.64
CA GLY A 76 0.32 4.50 8.49
C GLY A 76 -0.78 5.19 7.71
N LYS A 77 -0.58 5.41 6.41
CA LYS A 77 -1.61 6.00 5.56
C LYS A 77 -2.70 5.01 5.15
N VAL A 78 -2.48 3.72 5.34
CA VAL A 78 -3.46 2.72 4.96
C VAL A 78 -4.62 2.78 5.93
N GLU A 79 -5.82 3.01 5.43
CA GLU A 79 -7.02 3.12 6.25
C GLU A 79 -7.80 1.83 6.25
N LYS A 80 -7.83 1.14 5.13
CA LYS A 80 -8.69 -0.02 5.01
C LYS A 80 -8.15 -0.95 3.94
N VAL A 81 -8.30 -2.23 4.17
CA VAL A 81 -7.98 -3.25 3.18
C VAL A 81 -9.21 -4.13 3.02
N GLY A 82 -9.75 -4.15 1.84
CA GLY A 82 -10.89 -4.99 1.49
C GLY A 82 -10.70 -5.45 0.06
N GLU A 83 -11.66 -5.16 -0.79
CA GLU A 83 -11.48 -5.41 -2.21
C GLU A 83 -10.48 -4.43 -2.81
N PHE A 84 -10.35 -3.27 -2.19
CA PHE A 84 -9.35 -2.29 -2.55
C PHE A 84 -8.55 -1.95 -1.31
N ILE A 85 -7.37 -1.41 -1.54
CA ILE A 85 -6.59 -0.84 -0.45
C ILE A 85 -6.84 0.67 -0.47
N ILE A 86 -7.31 1.20 0.63
CA ILE A 86 -7.66 2.62 0.74
C ILE A 86 -6.62 3.31 1.59
N ILE A 87 -6.06 4.37 1.07
CA ILE A 87 -5.11 5.19 1.83
C ILE A 87 -5.66 6.60 1.97
N SER A 88 -5.25 7.28 3.03
CA SER A 88 -5.65 8.67 3.22
C SER A 88 -4.95 9.56 2.21
N SER A 89 -5.67 10.49 1.69
CA SER A 89 -5.13 11.42 0.71
C SER A 89 -4.68 12.73 1.32
#